data_c1b212bf07a13d0e081a02a7e4ad511a
#
_entry.id   c1b212bf07a13d0e081a02a7e4ad511a
#
_cell.length_a   1.000
_cell.length_b   1.000
_cell.length_c   1.000
_cell.angle_alpha   90.00
_cell.angle_beta   90.00
_cell.angle_gamma   90.00
#
_symmetry.space_group_name_H-M   'P 1'
#
loop_
_entity.id
_entity.type
_entity.pdbx_description
1 polymer ?
#
loop_
_entity_poly.entity_id
_entity_poly.type
_entity_poly.pdbx_seq_one_letter_code
_entity_poly.pdbx_strand_id
1 'polypeptide(L)'
;NYMGTNTEAAVSEILGMLEGKEIDLFLAGPAFQAGRYGVACGTICKAVKEKFNIPVVTSMNVENPGVEMFKKDMYIMQGGNIAAKMRKDVTAMVKVANKLLNGEPVGSADEEGYFARGIRRQTWLADGKPASERMIDMLVKKLNGEPFQTELPIPKIDRVPIAPAVKD
;
A
#
# COMPACT_ATOMS: atom_id res chain seq x y z
N ASN A 1 -25.62 -8.75 -8.87
CA ASN A 1 -24.70 -8.55 -10.01
C ASN A 1 -24.81 -7.15 -10.65
N TYR A 2 -25.65 -6.27 -10.11
CA TYR A 2 -25.93 -4.92 -10.64
C TYR A 2 -24.65 -4.09 -10.87
N MET A 3 -23.76 -4.06 -9.86
CA MET A 3 -22.48 -3.34 -9.95
C MET A 3 -21.60 -3.80 -11.13
N GLY A 4 -21.60 -5.09 -11.45
CA GLY A 4 -20.76 -5.62 -12.54
C GLY A 4 -21.29 -5.33 -13.95
N THR A 5 -22.60 -5.12 -14.11
CA THR A 5 -23.24 -4.85 -15.40
C THR A 5 -23.56 -3.37 -15.61
N ASN A 6 -23.67 -2.60 -14.53
CA ASN A 6 -24.06 -1.18 -14.55
C ASN A 6 -23.14 -0.36 -13.64
N THR A 7 -21.83 -0.51 -13.80
CA THR A 7 -20.82 0.06 -12.89
C THR A 7 -20.99 1.57 -12.71
N GLU A 8 -21.13 2.33 -13.81
CA GLU A 8 -21.25 3.78 -13.75
C GLU A 8 -22.54 4.23 -13.04
N ALA A 9 -23.66 3.57 -13.33
CA ALA A 9 -24.94 3.88 -12.69
C ALA A 9 -24.88 3.56 -11.18
N ALA A 10 -24.30 2.41 -10.80
CA ALA A 10 -24.14 2.03 -9.41
C ALA A 10 -23.20 2.97 -8.64
N VAL A 11 -22.11 3.41 -9.26
CA VAL A 11 -21.22 4.42 -8.69
C VAL A 11 -21.96 5.74 -8.47
N SER A 12 -22.66 6.22 -9.49
CA SER A 12 -23.43 7.47 -9.41
C SER A 12 -24.49 7.43 -8.30
N GLU A 13 -25.20 6.30 -8.18
CA GLU A 13 -26.21 6.10 -7.14
C GLU A 13 -25.57 6.16 -5.72
N ILE A 14 -24.47 5.45 -5.50
CA ILE A 14 -23.78 5.45 -4.22
C ILE A 14 -23.20 6.83 -3.89
N LEU A 15 -22.60 7.51 -4.85
CA LEU A 15 -22.11 8.87 -4.65
C LEU A 15 -23.25 9.85 -4.31
N GLY A 16 -24.41 9.69 -4.95
CA GLY A 16 -25.62 10.46 -4.62
C GLY A 16 -26.11 10.23 -3.19
N MET A 17 -26.01 9.00 -2.67
CA MET A 17 -26.36 8.70 -1.27
C MET A 17 -25.44 9.39 -0.25
N LEU A 18 -24.22 9.75 -0.67
CA LEU A 18 -23.22 10.40 0.18
C LEU A 18 -23.27 11.94 0.07
N GLU A 19 -23.91 12.49 -0.95
CA GLU A 19 -24.04 13.94 -1.12
C GLU A 19 -24.78 14.60 0.05
N GLY A 20 -24.28 15.76 0.45
CA GLY A 20 -24.82 16.53 1.58
C GLY A 20 -24.54 15.94 2.95
N LYS A 21 -23.73 14.89 3.05
CA LYS A 21 -23.28 14.32 4.31
C LYS A 21 -21.86 14.81 4.63
N GLU A 22 -21.60 15.09 5.90
CA GLU A 22 -20.25 15.34 6.40
C GLU A 22 -19.53 14.01 6.57
N ILE A 23 -18.52 13.77 5.76
CA ILE A 23 -17.78 12.49 5.72
C ILE A 23 -16.28 12.80 5.71
N ASP A 24 -15.56 12.34 6.69
CA ASP A 24 -14.11 12.53 6.83
C ASP A 24 -13.30 11.34 6.28
N LEU A 25 -13.93 10.17 6.18
CA LEU A 25 -13.29 8.92 5.76
C LEU A 25 -14.32 7.97 5.17
N PHE A 26 -13.91 7.15 4.21
CA PHE A 26 -14.75 6.09 3.66
C PHE A 26 -14.07 4.72 3.78
N LEU A 27 -14.81 3.75 4.34
CA LEU A 27 -14.37 2.36 4.47
C LEU A 27 -15.28 1.46 3.61
N ALA A 28 -14.69 0.58 2.81
CA ALA A 28 -15.41 -0.43 2.04
C ALA A 28 -14.86 -1.83 2.31
N GLY A 29 -15.73 -2.79 2.44
CA GLY A 29 -15.35 -4.18 2.71
C GLY A 29 -15.27 -4.49 4.22
N PRO A 30 -14.54 -5.53 4.64
CA PRO A 30 -13.56 -6.35 3.92
C PRO A 30 -14.16 -7.18 2.79
N ALA A 31 -13.40 -7.30 1.68
CA ALA A 31 -13.87 -8.04 0.51
C ALA A 31 -13.39 -9.50 0.46
N PHE A 32 -12.46 -9.87 1.32
CA PHE A 32 -11.88 -11.20 1.38
C PHE A 32 -11.38 -11.67 -0.01
N GLN A 33 -11.65 -12.93 -0.36
CA GLN A 33 -11.34 -13.51 -1.66
C GLN A 33 -12.48 -13.32 -2.70
N ALA A 34 -13.55 -12.59 -2.35
CA ALA A 34 -14.68 -12.37 -3.24
C ALA A 34 -14.34 -11.35 -4.35
N GLY A 35 -13.79 -11.83 -5.47
CA GLY A 35 -13.21 -11.01 -6.54
C GLY A 35 -14.12 -9.90 -7.04
N ARG A 36 -15.38 -10.19 -7.40
CA ARG A 36 -16.35 -9.18 -7.85
C ARG A 36 -16.66 -8.13 -6.79
N TYR A 37 -16.74 -8.55 -5.53
CA TYR A 37 -16.97 -7.64 -4.42
C TYR A 37 -15.75 -6.77 -4.14
N GLY A 38 -14.53 -7.33 -4.23
CA GLY A 38 -13.29 -6.55 -4.11
C GLY A 38 -13.16 -5.49 -5.20
N VAL A 39 -13.46 -5.85 -6.45
CA VAL A 39 -13.49 -4.88 -7.55
C VAL A 39 -14.53 -3.79 -7.28
N ALA A 40 -15.72 -4.14 -6.81
CA ALA A 40 -16.75 -3.16 -6.45
C ALA A 40 -16.28 -2.22 -5.33
N CYS A 41 -15.70 -2.76 -4.24
CA CYS A 41 -15.14 -1.94 -3.15
C CYS A 41 -14.07 -0.98 -3.64
N GLY A 42 -13.13 -1.45 -4.46
CA GLY A 42 -12.08 -0.61 -5.04
C GLY A 42 -12.62 0.48 -5.95
N THR A 43 -13.57 0.16 -6.82
CA THR A 43 -14.19 1.13 -7.72
C THR A 43 -14.93 2.24 -6.95
N ILE A 44 -15.72 1.87 -5.95
CA ILE A 44 -16.43 2.84 -5.12
C ILE A 44 -15.46 3.69 -4.29
N CYS A 45 -14.47 3.08 -3.64
CA CYS A 45 -13.44 3.82 -2.91
C CYS A 45 -12.74 4.85 -3.79
N LYS A 46 -12.37 4.46 -5.02
CA LYS A 46 -11.72 5.38 -5.96
C LYS A 46 -12.64 6.56 -6.32
N ALA A 47 -13.88 6.29 -6.66
CA ALA A 47 -14.86 7.32 -7.01
C ALA A 47 -15.16 8.27 -5.84
N VAL A 48 -15.29 7.74 -4.62
CA VAL A 48 -15.49 8.54 -3.40
C VAL A 48 -14.29 9.45 -3.14
N LYS A 49 -13.08 8.89 -3.23
CA LYS A 49 -11.84 9.67 -3.07
C LYS A 49 -11.73 10.80 -4.08
N GLU A 50 -12.03 10.53 -5.34
CA GLU A 50 -11.96 11.53 -6.40
C GLU A 50 -13.03 12.63 -6.25
N LYS A 51 -14.25 12.26 -5.85
CA LYS A 51 -15.37 13.21 -5.73
C LYS A 51 -15.30 14.06 -4.46
N PHE A 52 -15.02 13.45 -3.31
CA PHE A 52 -15.08 14.11 -2.00
C PHE A 52 -13.71 14.50 -1.45
N ASN A 53 -12.62 14.08 -2.09
CA ASN A 53 -11.23 14.31 -1.66
C ASN A 53 -10.96 13.86 -0.21
N ILE A 54 -11.56 12.75 0.20
CA ILE A 54 -11.40 12.15 1.52
C ILE A 54 -10.55 10.88 1.45
N PRO A 55 -9.88 10.48 2.53
CA PRO A 55 -9.18 9.21 2.60
C PRO A 55 -10.14 8.03 2.49
N VAL A 56 -9.67 6.96 1.85
CA VAL A 56 -10.42 5.71 1.67
C VAL A 56 -9.54 4.52 2.05
N VAL A 57 -10.11 3.53 2.71
CA VAL A 57 -9.42 2.29 3.10
C VAL A 57 -10.32 1.09 2.82
N THR A 58 -9.73 0.02 2.32
CA THR A 58 -10.40 -1.28 2.13
C THR A 58 -9.49 -2.43 2.57
N SER A 59 -10.02 -3.63 2.60
CA SER A 59 -9.26 -4.85 2.87
C SER A 59 -9.65 -5.96 1.90
N MET A 60 -8.65 -6.64 1.37
CA MET A 60 -8.82 -7.72 0.40
C MET A 60 -7.81 -8.84 0.66
N ASN A 61 -8.14 -10.05 0.25
CA ASN A 61 -7.16 -11.13 0.18
C ASN A 61 -6.20 -10.90 -1.00
N VAL A 62 -4.97 -11.42 -0.90
CA VAL A 62 -3.93 -11.26 -1.94
C VAL A 62 -4.36 -11.77 -3.32
N GLU A 63 -5.23 -12.77 -3.38
CA GLU A 63 -5.75 -13.33 -4.63
C GLU A 63 -6.92 -12.53 -5.22
N ASN A 64 -7.40 -11.51 -4.51
CA ASN A 64 -8.49 -10.69 -5.01
C ASN A 64 -7.99 -9.77 -6.14
N PRO A 65 -8.59 -9.81 -7.34
CA PRO A 65 -8.15 -8.99 -8.47
C PRO A 65 -8.19 -7.48 -8.18
N GLY A 66 -9.04 -7.03 -7.26
CA GLY A 66 -9.11 -5.64 -6.84
C GLY A 66 -7.81 -5.12 -6.22
N VAL A 67 -6.94 -6.01 -5.69
CA VAL A 67 -5.65 -5.59 -5.14
C VAL A 67 -4.79 -4.95 -6.23
N GLU A 68 -4.54 -5.68 -7.32
CA GLU A 68 -3.68 -5.18 -8.41
C GLU A 68 -4.31 -3.98 -9.13
N MET A 69 -5.62 -3.95 -9.23
CA MET A 69 -6.34 -2.85 -9.89
C MET A 69 -6.24 -1.53 -9.13
N PHE A 70 -6.28 -1.56 -7.79
CA PHE A 70 -6.51 -0.35 -6.98
C PHE A 70 -5.42 -0.05 -5.94
N LYS A 71 -4.42 -0.92 -5.72
CA LYS A 71 -3.39 -0.70 -4.70
C LYS A 71 -2.60 0.60 -4.86
N LYS A 72 -2.53 1.18 -6.05
CA LYS A 72 -1.87 2.47 -6.29
C LYS A 72 -2.74 3.66 -5.84
N ASP A 73 -4.06 3.51 -5.89
CA ASP A 73 -5.00 4.60 -5.65
C ASP A 73 -5.33 4.77 -4.16
N MET A 74 -5.29 3.67 -3.38
CA MET A 74 -5.75 3.65 -1.99
C MET A 74 -4.97 2.68 -1.11
N TYR A 75 -5.25 2.71 0.20
CA TYR A 75 -4.75 1.72 1.15
C TYR A 75 -5.66 0.48 1.12
N ILE A 76 -5.11 -0.65 0.72
CA ILE A 76 -5.77 -1.96 0.74
C ILE A 76 -5.05 -2.83 1.76
N MET A 77 -5.71 -3.11 2.89
CA MET A 77 -5.14 -3.96 3.94
C MET A 77 -5.05 -5.42 3.47
N GLN A 78 -3.99 -6.11 3.88
CA GLN A 78 -3.81 -7.53 3.61
C GLN A 78 -4.79 -8.33 4.46
N GLY A 79 -5.93 -8.64 3.87
CA GLY A 79 -7.05 -9.29 4.52
C GLY A 79 -7.05 -10.81 4.39
N GLY A 80 -7.91 -11.42 5.19
CA GLY A 80 -8.18 -12.85 5.16
C GLY A 80 -8.89 -13.30 3.88
N ASN A 81 -9.00 -14.61 3.72
CA ASN A 81 -9.71 -15.20 2.59
C ASN A 81 -11.20 -15.49 2.86
N ILE A 82 -11.63 -15.47 4.13
CA ILE A 82 -13.00 -15.81 4.56
C ILE A 82 -13.51 -14.83 5.61
N ALA A 83 -14.83 -14.74 5.72
CA ALA A 83 -15.53 -13.85 6.66
C ALA A 83 -15.19 -14.09 8.14
N ALA A 84 -14.76 -15.29 8.52
CA ALA A 84 -14.32 -15.57 9.89
C ALA A 84 -13.15 -14.67 10.34
N LYS A 85 -12.40 -14.09 9.42
CA LYS A 85 -11.29 -13.17 9.71
C LYS A 85 -11.70 -11.70 9.74
N MET A 86 -12.98 -11.40 9.56
CA MET A 86 -13.52 -10.03 9.48
C MET A 86 -13.03 -9.13 10.61
N ARG A 87 -13.07 -9.60 11.87
CA ARG A 87 -12.63 -8.79 13.02
C ARG A 87 -11.18 -8.31 12.86
N LYS A 88 -10.29 -9.21 12.46
CA LYS A 88 -8.88 -8.87 12.21
C LYS A 88 -8.74 -7.83 11.10
N ASP A 89 -9.44 -8.06 9.99
CA ASP A 89 -9.37 -7.21 8.81
C ASP A 89 -9.91 -5.81 9.10
N VAL A 90 -11.06 -5.70 9.77
CA VAL A 90 -11.64 -4.42 10.19
C VAL A 90 -10.72 -3.68 11.16
N THR A 91 -10.13 -4.39 12.13
CA THR A 91 -9.16 -3.77 13.06
C THR A 91 -7.97 -3.16 12.32
N ALA A 92 -7.43 -3.86 11.32
CA ALA A 92 -6.33 -3.34 10.50
C ALA A 92 -6.75 -2.11 9.68
N MET A 93 -7.96 -2.14 9.08
CA MET A 93 -8.52 -0.99 8.36
C MET A 93 -8.65 0.22 9.26
N VAL A 94 -9.23 0.06 10.46
CA VAL A 94 -9.46 1.15 11.43
C VAL A 94 -8.15 1.74 11.93
N LYS A 95 -7.11 0.91 12.14
CA LYS A 95 -5.79 1.39 12.55
C LYS A 95 -5.21 2.40 11.54
N VAL A 96 -5.23 2.07 10.26
CA VAL A 96 -4.74 2.98 9.20
C VAL A 96 -5.68 4.17 9.02
N ALA A 97 -6.99 3.94 9.10
CA ALA A 97 -8.00 4.99 9.02
C ALA A 97 -7.81 6.08 10.08
N ASN A 98 -7.56 5.71 11.33
CA ASN A 98 -7.30 6.65 12.42
C ASN A 98 -6.06 7.50 12.16
N LYS A 99 -4.97 6.91 11.64
CA LYS A 99 -3.78 7.67 11.24
C LYS A 99 -4.10 8.71 10.18
N LEU A 100 -4.87 8.32 9.17
CA LEU A 100 -5.27 9.21 8.08
C LEU A 100 -6.14 10.37 8.59
N LEU A 101 -7.09 10.09 9.48
CA LEU A 101 -7.95 11.11 10.10
C LEU A 101 -7.17 12.10 10.96
N ASN A 102 -6.18 11.60 11.71
CA ASN A 102 -5.35 12.44 12.57
C ASN A 102 -4.22 13.17 11.83
N GLY A 103 -4.07 12.96 10.52
CA GLY A 103 -2.94 13.49 9.76
C GLY A 103 -1.59 12.87 10.13
N GLU A 104 -1.62 11.71 10.79
CA GLU A 104 -0.42 10.97 11.17
C GLU A 104 0.22 10.28 9.97
N PRO A 105 1.56 10.16 9.91
CA PRO A 105 2.21 9.45 8.83
C PRO A 105 1.87 7.96 8.87
N VAL A 106 1.43 7.43 7.74
CA VAL A 106 1.27 5.97 7.57
C VAL A 106 2.63 5.38 7.22
N GLY A 107 3.09 4.42 8.01
CA GLY A 107 4.36 3.73 7.85
C GLY A 107 4.48 2.92 6.55
N SER A 108 5.50 2.09 6.45
CA SER A 108 5.71 1.19 5.31
C SER A 108 4.62 0.11 5.24
N ALA A 109 4.49 -0.52 4.07
CA ALA A 109 3.53 -1.60 3.86
C ALA A 109 3.76 -2.78 4.84
N ASP A 110 5.01 -3.09 5.14
CA ASP A 110 5.38 -4.18 6.06
C ASP A 110 5.04 -3.85 7.51
N GLU A 111 5.13 -2.58 7.91
CA GLU A 111 4.79 -2.12 9.27
C GLU A 111 3.29 -2.03 9.52
N GLU A 112 2.54 -1.58 8.51
CA GLU A 112 1.12 -1.29 8.64
C GLU A 112 0.21 -2.41 8.10
N GLY A 113 0.76 -3.33 7.31
CA GLY A 113 0.04 -4.50 6.79
C GLY A 113 -0.90 -4.19 5.61
N TYR A 114 -0.60 -3.17 4.81
CA TYR A 114 -1.29 -2.95 3.54
C TYR A 114 -0.48 -3.49 2.35
N PHE A 115 -1.09 -3.66 1.19
CA PHE A 115 -0.37 -4.03 -0.03
C PHE A 115 0.49 -2.88 -0.54
N ALA A 116 1.77 -3.15 -0.80
CA ALA A 116 2.71 -2.15 -1.30
C ALA A 116 2.14 -1.47 -2.56
N ARG A 117 2.03 -0.15 -2.50
CA ARG A 117 1.35 0.67 -3.52
C ARG A 117 2.19 0.86 -4.78
N GLY A 118 3.47 0.48 -4.76
CA GLY A 118 4.38 0.70 -5.88
C GLY A 118 4.69 2.18 -6.14
N ILE A 119 4.30 3.07 -5.23
CA ILE A 119 4.60 4.50 -5.30
C ILE A 119 5.96 4.70 -4.65
N ARG A 120 6.91 5.29 -5.36
CA ARG A 120 8.19 5.70 -4.76
C ARG A 120 7.92 6.77 -3.72
N ARG A 121 8.24 6.47 -2.44
CA ARG A 121 8.36 7.49 -1.41
C ARG A 121 9.77 8.03 -1.44
N GLN A 122 9.92 9.33 -1.60
CA GLN A 122 11.19 9.98 -1.37
C GLN A 122 11.33 10.14 0.17
N THR A 123 12.26 9.38 0.74
CA THR A 123 12.57 9.49 2.17
C THR A 123 13.67 10.54 2.34
N TRP A 124 13.40 11.56 3.12
CA TRP A 124 14.36 12.56 3.52
C TRP A 124 14.95 12.14 4.87
N LEU A 125 16.26 12.14 4.98
CA LEU A 125 16.93 11.97 6.26
C LEU A 125 16.82 13.25 7.09
N ALA A 126 17.21 13.18 8.39
CA ALA A 126 17.13 14.30 9.31
C ALA A 126 17.95 15.54 8.86
N ASP A 127 18.97 15.34 8.02
CA ASP A 127 19.78 16.40 7.44
C ASP A 127 19.12 17.13 6.24
N GLY A 128 17.95 16.64 5.81
CA GLY A 128 17.20 17.21 4.69
C GLY A 128 17.83 17.01 3.31
N LYS A 129 18.94 16.27 3.20
CA LYS A 129 19.61 16.02 1.91
C LYS A 129 18.89 14.96 1.08
N PRO A 130 18.65 15.20 -0.22
CA PRO A 130 18.14 14.18 -1.13
C PRO A 130 19.18 13.05 -1.33
N ALA A 131 18.70 11.86 -1.70
CA ALA A 131 19.57 10.70 -1.91
C ALA A 131 20.65 10.95 -2.98
N SER A 132 20.38 11.79 -3.99
CA SER A 132 21.33 12.18 -5.01
C SER A 132 22.52 12.95 -4.44
N GLU A 133 22.31 13.90 -3.54
CA GLU A 133 23.39 14.65 -2.89
C GLU A 133 24.22 13.74 -1.98
N ARG A 134 23.57 12.88 -1.19
CA ARG A 134 24.28 11.92 -0.33
C ARG A 134 25.14 10.95 -1.15
N MET A 135 24.65 10.51 -2.32
CA MET A 135 25.42 9.66 -3.23
C MET A 135 26.64 10.41 -3.79
N ILE A 136 26.49 11.68 -4.15
CA ILE A 136 27.60 12.53 -4.60
C ILE A 136 28.62 12.72 -3.49
N ASP A 137 28.19 13.03 -2.27
CA ASP A 137 29.05 13.16 -1.10
C ASP A 137 29.88 11.89 -0.85
N MET A 138 29.26 10.71 -0.94
CA MET A 138 29.96 9.43 -0.82
C MET A 138 30.97 9.22 -1.95
N LEU A 139 30.62 9.59 -3.18
CA LEU A 139 31.52 9.48 -4.34
C LEU A 139 32.74 10.39 -4.19
N VAL A 140 32.54 11.64 -3.77
CA VAL A 140 33.63 12.60 -3.52
C VAL A 140 34.56 12.10 -2.44
N LYS A 141 34.03 11.61 -1.32
CA LYS A 141 34.84 11.00 -0.25
C LYS A 141 35.67 9.83 -0.76
N LYS A 142 35.07 8.95 -1.58
CA LYS A 142 35.76 7.82 -2.18
C LYS A 142 36.90 8.27 -3.11
N LEU A 143 36.67 9.30 -3.92
CA LEU A 143 37.69 9.85 -4.82
C LEU A 143 38.87 10.48 -4.07
N ASN A 144 38.58 11.11 -2.92
CA ASN A 144 39.59 11.73 -2.05
C ASN A 144 40.30 10.73 -1.12
N GLY A 145 39.92 9.46 -1.14
CA GLY A 145 40.45 8.46 -0.20
C GLY A 145 39.98 8.62 1.24
N GLU A 146 38.91 9.37 1.47
CA GLU A 146 38.31 9.59 2.76
C GLU A 146 37.43 8.41 3.18
N PRO A 147 37.33 8.08 4.49
CA PRO A 147 36.44 7.05 4.97
C PRO A 147 34.97 7.45 4.73
N PHE A 148 34.17 6.56 4.19
CA PHE A 148 32.72 6.73 4.02
C PHE A 148 31.98 5.44 4.38
N GLN A 149 30.73 5.59 4.79
CA GLN A 149 29.84 4.46 5.09
C GLN A 149 28.69 4.44 4.08
N THR A 150 28.44 3.27 3.49
CA THR A 150 27.27 3.08 2.63
C THR A 150 25.98 3.03 3.44
N GLU A 151 24.93 3.63 2.90
CA GLU A 151 23.59 3.61 3.51
C GLU A 151 22.85 2.29 3.25
N LEU A 152 23.27 1.54 2.22
CA LEU A 152 22.67 0.26 1.91
C LEU A 152 23.28 -0.85 2.78
N PRO A 153 22.45 -1.64 3.49
CA PRO A 153 22.95 -2.82 4.17
C PRO A 153 23.54 -3.78 3.14
N ILE A 154 24.76 -4.19 3.35
CA ILE A 154 25.39 -5.23 2.51
C ILE A 154 24.66 -6.54 2.83
N PRO A 155 23.99 -7.19 1.85
CA PRO A 155 23.34 -8.45 2.09
C PRO A 155 24.38 -9.49 2.53
N LYS A 156 24.07 -10.29 3.56
CA LYS A 156 24.90 -11.45 3.90
C LYS A 156 24.83 -12.43 2.73
N ILE A 157 25.92 -12.53 2.00
CA ILE A 157 26.04 -13.51 0.92
C ILE A 157 26.70 -14.74 1.52
N ASP A 158 25.91 -15.80 1.72
CA ASP A 158 26.46 -17.11 2.04
C ASP A 158 27.14 -17.66 0.78
N ARG A 159 28.46 -17.75 0.84
CA ARG A 159 29.22 -18.40 -0.25
C ARG A 159 28.95 -19.88 -0.20
N VAL A 160 28.27 -20.39 -1.21
CA VAL A 160 28.14 -21.84 -1.41
C VAL A 160 29.54 -22.36 -1.75
N PRO A 161 30.10 -23.32 -0.99
CA PRO A 161 31.38 -23.90 -1.32
C PRO A 161 31.30 -24.57 -2.70
N ILE A 162 32.36 -24.41 -3.47
CA ILE A 162 32.46 -25.07 -4.79
C ILE A 162 32.47 -26.57 -4.53
N ALA A 163 31.52 -27.29 -5.11
CA ALA A 163 31.51 -28.75 -5.03
C ALA A 163 32.84 -29.30 -5.62
N PRO A 164 33.49 -30.29 -4.96
CA PRO A 164 34.66 -30.92 -5.53
C PRO A 164 34.31 -31.54 -6.89
N ALA A 165 35.22 -31.42 -7.85
CA ALA A 165 35.05 -32.04 -9.16
C ALA A 165 34.81 -33.56 -8.98
N VAL A 166 33.78 -34.06 -9.62
CA VAL A 166 33.53 -35.52 -9.69
C VAL A 166 34.68 -36.09 -10.50
N LYS A 167 35.46 -36.97 -9.87
CA LYS A 167 36.48 -37.75 -10.62
C LYS A 167 35.71 -38.83 -11.37
N ASP A 168 35.91 -38.89 -12.70
CA ASP A 168 35.48 -40.02 -13.54
C ASP A 168 36.17 -41.33 -13.09
#